data_a00b86108859ea8742eb1326b44f5db4
#
_entry.id   a00b86108859ea8742eb1326b44f5db4
#
_cell.length_a   1.000
_cell.length_b   1.000
_cell.length_c   1.000
_cell.angle_alpha   90.00
_cell.angle_beta   90.00
_cell.angle_gamma   90.00
#
_symmetry.space_group_name_H-M   'P 1'
#
loop_
_entity.id
_entity.type
_entity.pdbx_description
1 polymer ?
#
loop_
_entity_poly.entity_id
_entity_poly.type
_entity_poly.pdbx_seq_one_letter_code
_entity_poly.pdbx_strand_id
1 'polypeptide(L)'
;MHESRGLGDVYKRQSLVTAAAGGALGVILALFFQKLVMYAVPGDALGMDTLGVSWPMLAFALGVSAITGVLFGVLPAIQAARSNIAGDVGSGTRSTDSRRQRVQNGLVIAQVAVSTILLIGAGLLLKSFATLMAVDSGFDTKNLMTADIQIASDKYLDDSQRVLFFSSLQENLEAIPGVSDVAVVNQLPIRNPGNNYLVHATERPPDDLHGRKGAFWRTILPGYFTAMGIPLLHGRGIESSDRADAPYIMVINETMALELFPDQDPLGQLVTVSGDDAPYEVVGVVGDIRNEGAKYSQRMAMYLPYMQHPTLTMCVGVRTAIDSVSLAAEM
;
A
#
# COMPACT_ATOMS: atom_id res chain seq x y z
N MET A 1 -33.27 53.71 -17.77
CA MET A 1 -33.62 52.34 -17.34
C MET A 1 -32.78 51.22 -18.03
N HIS A 2 -31.83 51.55 -18.91
CA HIS A 2 -31.02 50.56 -19.65
C HIS A 2 -29.62 50.29 -19.05
N GLU A 3 -29.09 51.19 -18.23
CA GLU A 3 -27.70 51.10 -17.72
C GLU A 3 -27.50 50.13 -16.53
N SER A 4 -28.53 49.89 -15.76
CA SER A 4 -28.42 48.98 -14.56
C SER A 4 -28.42 47.49 -14.93
N ARG A 5 -28.91 47.11 -16.13
CA ARG A 5 -28.83 45.71 -16.61
C ARG A 5 -27.42 45.30 -17.04
N GLY A 6 -26.62 46.27 -17.55
CA GLY A 6 -25.25 46.01 -18.01
C GLY A 6 -24.27 45.66 -16.90
N LEU A 7 -24.34 46.33 -15.75
CA LEU A 7 -23.44 46.10 -14.62
C LEU A 7 -23.65 44.71 -13.97
N GLY A 8 -24.90 44.27 -13.84
CA GLY A 8 -25.20 42.92 -13.29
C GLY A 8 -24.69 41.80 -14.20
N ASP A 9 -24.73 41.98 -15.52
CA ASP A 9 -24.23 41.00 -16.48
C ASP A 9 -22.69 40.94 -16.50
N VAL A 10 -22.00 42.06 -16.28
CA VAL A 10 -20.54 42.12 -16.19
C VAL A 10 -20.06 41.36 -14.97
N TYR A 11 -20.67 41.57 -13.80
CA TYR A 11 -20.31 40.82 -12.57
C TYR A 11 -20.59 39.33 -12.65
N LYS A 12 -21.70 38.90 -13.28
CA LYS A 12 -22.01 37.50 -13.54
C LYS A 12 -20.99 36.85 -14.46
N ARG A 13 -20.60 37.54 -15.56
CA ARG A 13 -19.55 37.02 -16.46
C ARG A 13 -18.20 36.92 -15.77
N GLN A 14 -17.83 37.91 -14.99
CA GLN A 14 -16.57 37.91 -14.22
C GLN A 14 -16.52 36.77 -13.20
N SER A 15 -17.61 36.52 -12.47
CA SER A 15 -17.69 35.40 -11.50
C SER A 15 -17.60 34.05 -12.21
N LEU A 16 -18.27 33.89 -13.37
CA LEU A 16 -18.19 32.66 -14.17
C LEU A 16 -16.79 32.40 -14.73
N VAL A 17 -16.13 33.46 -15.23
CA VAL A 17 -14.75 33.35 -15.74
C VAL A 17 -13.78 32.99 -14.62
N THR A 18 -13.91 33.59 -13.43
CA THR A 18 -13.06 33.31 -12.29
C THR A 18 -13.28 31.88 -11.78
N ALA A 19 -14.54 31.42 -11.70
CA ALA A 19 -14.86 30.05 -11.31
C ALA A 19 -14.34 29.01 -12.32
N ALA A 20 -14.49 29.28 -13.62
CA ALA A 20 -13.96 28.43 -14.68
C ALA A 20 -12.42 28.35 -14.65
N ALA A 21 -11.75 29.51 -14.48
CA ALA A 21 -10.28 29.56 -14.37
C ALA A 21 -9.78 28.81 -13.12
N GLY A 22 -10.44 29.00 -11.97
CA GLY A 22 -10.13 28.30 -10.73
C GLY A 22 -10.37 26.79 -10.84
N GLY A 23 -11.46 26.36 -11.47
CA GLY A 23 -11.76 24.98 -11.76
C GLY A 23 -10.71 24.31 -12.69
N ALA A 24 -10.35 25.00 -13.77
CA ALA A 24 -9.31 24.51 -14.68
C ALA A 24 -7.95 24.38 -13.99
N LEU A 25 -7.54 25.37 -13.21
CA LEU A 25 -6.31 25.33 -12.44
C LEU A 25 -6.33 24.19 -11.41
N GLY A 26 -7.46 23.98 -10.74
CA GLY A 26 -7.66 22.87 -9.80
C GLY A 26 -7.50 21.50 -10.44
N VAL A 27 -8.04 21.29 -11.65
CA VAL A 27 -7.86 20.04 -12.39
C VAL A 27 -6.40 19.84 -12.83
N ILE A 28 -5.74 20.90 -13.31
CA ILE A 28 -4.31 20.82 -13.68
C ILE A 28 -3.45 20.43 -12.49
N LEU A 29 -3.68 21.07 -11.33
CA LEU A 29 -2.97 20.74 -10.10
C LEU A 29 -3.25 19.31 -9.63
N ALA A 30 -4.49 18.84 -9.71
CA ALA A 30 -4.85 17.46 -9.35
C ALA A 30 -4.11 16.44 -10.23
N LEU A 31 -4.06 16.66 -11.55
CA LEU A 31 -3.32 15.80 -12.47
C LEU A 31 -1.80 15.84 -12.22
N PHE A 32 -1.27 17.00 -11.87
CA PHE A 32 0.14 17.15 -11.50
C PHE A 32 0.46 16.37 -10.21
N PHE A 33 -0.35 16.55 -9.16
CA PHE A 33 -0.18 15.82 -7.90
C PHE A 33 -0.36 14.32 -8.07
N GLN A 34 -1.31 13.89 -8.90
CA GLN A 34 -1.47 12.46 -9.22
C GLN A 34 -0.19 11.87 -9.81
N LYS A 35 0.42 12.53 -10.80
CA LYS A 35 1.70 12.08 -11.39
C LYS A 35 2.83 12.08 -10.36
N LEU A 36 2.88 13.10 -9.49
CA LEU A 36 3.88 13.17 -8.43
C LEU A 36 3.75 12.01 -7.44
N VAL A 37 2.52 11.64 -7.05
CA VAL A 37 2.25 10.49 -6.17
C VAL A 37 2.63 9.18 -6.86
N MET A 38 2.27 9.00 -8.13
CA MET A 38 2.64 7.80 -8.89
C MET A 38 4.17 7.66 -9.08
N TYR A 39 4.89 8.77 -9.16
CA TYR A 39 6.35 8.75 -9.23
C TYR A 39 7.00 8.45 -7.86
N ALA A 40 6.41 8.95 -6.78
CA ALA A 40 6.94 8.82 -5.42
C ALA A 40 6.59 7.48 -4.74
N VAL A 41 5.53 6.81 -5.19
CA VAL A 41 5.04 5.54 -4.61
C VAL A 41 5.09 4.47 -5.69
N PRO A 42 5.88 3.39 -5.51
CA PRO A 42 5.88 2.26 -6.42
C PRO A 42 4.46 1.71 -6.56
N GLY A 43 3.99 1.52 -7.80
CA GLY A 43 2.61 1.12 -8.12
C GLY A 43 2.14 -0.15 -7.41
N ASP A 44 3.05 -1.07 -7.17
CA ASP A 44 2.80 -2.35 -6.48
C ASP A 44 2.48 -2.19 -4.99
N ALA A 45 2.96 -1.11 -4.34
CA ALA A 45 2.75 -0.88 -2.91
C ALA A 45 1.29 -0.51 -2.55
N LEU A 46 0.50 -0.06 -3.52
CA LEU A 46 -0.88 0.38 -3.31
C LEU A 46 -1.93 -0.61 -3.85
N GLY A 47 -1.53 -1.69 -4.54
CA GLY A 47 -2.47 -2.62 -5.18
C GLY A 47 -3.42 -1.95 -6.18
N MET A 48 -3.01 -0.80 -6.72
CA MET A 48 -3.83 0.05 -7.58
C MET A 48 -3.29 0.01 -9.00
N ASP A 49 -3.73 -0.96 -9.79
CA ASP A 49 -3.38 -1.06 -11.21
C ASP A 49 -3.85 0.13 -12.06
N THR A 50 -4.69 1.01 -11.53
CA THR A 50 -5.14 2.23 -12.21
C THR A 50 -5.57 3.32 -11.23
N LEU A 51 -4.69 4.23 -10.87
CA LEU A 51 -5.10 5.55 -10.37
C LEU A 51 -5.61 6.40 -11.54
N GLY A 52 -6.65 5.94 -12.21
CA GLY A 52 -7.35 6.75 -13.20
C GLY A 52 -8.22 7.80 -12.52
N VAL A 53 -8.25 9.03 -13.07
CA VAL A 53 -9.23 10.03 -12.67
C VAL A 53 -10.62 9.47 -12.96
N SER A 54 -11.32 9.02 -11.91
CA SER A 54 -12.63 8.42 -12.08
C SER A 54 -13.69 9.50 -12.35
N TRP A 55 -14.68 9.17 -13.19
CA TRP A 55 -15.79 10.07 -13.47
C TRP A 55 -16.50 10.63 -12.24
N PRO A 56 -16.70 9.84 -11.15
CA PRO A 56 -17.25 10.37 -9.89
C PRO A 56 -16.39 11.47 -9.25
N MET A 57 -15.05 11.36 -9.31
CA MET A 57 -14.15 12.41 -8.79
C MET A 57 -14.26 13.71 -9.59
N LEU A 58 -14.33 13.64 -10.91
CA LEU A 58 -14.55 14.80 -11.76
C LEU A 58 -15.92 15.44 -11.51
N ALA A 59 -16.98 14.63 -11.38
CA ALA A 59 -18.31 15.12 -11.07
C ALA A 59 -18.38 15.80 -9.69
N PHE A 60 -17.70 15.22 -8.68
CA PHE A 60 -17.57 15.83 -7.35
C PHE A 60 -16.84 17.17 -7.42
N ALA A 61 -15.69 17.23 -8.08
CA ALA A 61 -14.91 18.47 -8.22
C ALA A 61 -15.70 19.58 -8.95
N LEU A 62 -16.41 19.22 -10.03
CA LEU A 62 -17.30 20.14 -10.75
C LEU A 62 -18.47 20.60 -9.87
N GLY A 63 -19.08 19.68 -9.10
CA GLY A 63 -20.14 20.00 -8.15
C GLY A 63 -19.69 21.00 -7.09
N VAL A 64 -18.55 20.74 -6.45
CA VAL A 64 -17.98 21.67 -5.46
C VAL A 64 -17.62 23.01 -6.09
N SER A 65 -17.03 23.04 -7.27
CA SER A 65 -16.71 24.29 -7.98
C SER A 65 -17.98 25.08 -8.34
N ALA A 66 -19.04 24.41 -8.80
CA ALA A 66 -20.31 25.05 -9.12
C ALA A 66 -20.99 25.62 -7.86
N ILE A 67 -21.04 24.86 -6.78
CA ILE A 67 -21.59 25.31 -5.48
C ILE A 67 -20.80 26.53 -4.96
N THR A 68 -19.48 26.46 -5.01
CA THR A 68 -18.60 27.57 -4.60
C THR A 68 -18.82 28.79 -5.48
N GLY A 69 -18.90 28.64 -6.79
CA GLY A 69 -19.18 29.71 -7.74
C GLY A 69 -20.54 30.36 -7.49
N VAL A 70 -21.58 29.59 -7.19
CA VAL A 70 -22.92 30.09 -6.84
C VAL A 70 -22.89 30.84 -5.51
N LEU A 71 -22.31 30.27 -4.47
CA LEU A 71 -22.24 30.89 -3.15
C LEU A 71 -21.48 32.23 -3.16
N PHE A 72 -20.32 32.27 -3.81
CA PHE A 72 -19.47 33.46 -3.85
C PHE A 72 -19.81 34.44 -4.97
N GLY A 73 -20.50 33.99 -6.01
CA GLY A 73 -20.91 34.84 -7.13
C GLY A 73 -22.32 35.39 -7.02
N VAL A 74 -23.30 34.55 -6.65
CA VAL A 74 -24.73 34.93 -6.63
C VAL A 74 -25.11 35.72 -5.36
N LEU A 75 -24.58 35.36 -4.20
CA LEU A 75 -24.87 36.06 -2.93
C LEU A 75 -24.49 37.55 -2.97
N PRO A 76 -23.27 37.96 -3.40
CA PRO A 76 -22.92 39.35 -3.57
C PRO A 76 -23.74 40.04 -4.68
N ALA A 77 -24.08 39.36 -5.76
CA ALA A 77 -24.87 39.91 -6.87
C ALA A 77 -26.31 40.23 -6.46
N ILE A 78 -26.97 39.36 -5.67
CA ILE A 78 -28.31 39.62 -5.13
C ILE A 78 -28.27 40.74 -4.12
N GLN A 79 -27.23 40.85 -3.31
CA GLN A 79 -27.07 41.96 -2.35
C GLN A 79 -26.85 43.30 -3.10
N ALA A 80 -26.05 43.34 -4.12
CA ALA A 80 -25.84 44.51 -4.98
C ALA A 80 -27.14 44.95 -5.71
N ALA A 81 -27.93 44.00 -6.22
CA ALA A 81 -29.20 44.28 -6.91
C ALA A 81 -30.28 44.83 -5.94
N ARG A 82 -30.29 44.37 -4.70
CA ARG A 82 -31.23 44.83 -3.67
C ARG A 82 -30.87 46.20 -3.08
N SER A 83 -29.60 46.59 -3.10
CA SER A 83 -29.16 47.89 -2.59
C SER A 83 -29.52 49.07 -3.51
N ASN A 84 -29.74 48.83 -4.81
CA ASN A 84 -30.05 49.88 -5.76
C ASN A 84 -31.54 50.28 -5.89
N ILE A 85 -32.45 49.56 -5.20
CA ILE A 85 -33.91 49.85 -5.34
C ILE A 85 -34.46 50.71 -4.18
N ALA A 86 -33.70 50.88 -3.08
CA ALA A 86 -34.18 51.57 -1.85
C ALA A 86 -33.41 52.87 -1.52
N GLY A 87 -32.53 53.33 -2.43
CA GLY A 87 -31.49 54.31 -2.08
C GLY A 87 -31.68 55.75 -2.54
N ASP A 88 -32.84 56.16 -3.00
CA ASP A 88 -32.95 57.56 -3.56
C ASP A 88 -33.93 58.48 -2.85
N VAL A 89 -34.43 58.15 -1.67
CA VAL A 89 -35.19 59.14 -0.86
C VAL A 89 -34.93 58.97 0.63
N GLY A 90 -34.03 59.78 1.19
CA GLY A 90 -34.12 60.27 2.56
C GLY A 90 -33.59 59.37 3.69
N SER A 91 -32.51 59.85 4.29
CA SER A 91 -32.08 59.62 5.67
C SER A 91 -31.59 58.19 6.07
N GLY A 92 -30.30 58.06 6.31
CA GLY A 92 -29.77 57.03 7.20
C GLY A 92 -28.82 56.00 6.57
N THR A 93 -27.80 56.46 5.86
CA THR A 93 -26.76 55.65 5.22
C THR A 93 -25.86 54.78 6.11
N ARG A 94 -26.12 54.71 7.46
CA ARG A 94 -25.25 53.97 8.39
C ARG A 94 -25.64 52.51 8.67
N SER A 95 -26.87 52.10 8.41
CA SER A 95 -27.31 50.72 8.77
C SER A 95 -27.07 49.68 7.69
N THR A 96 -27.07 50.09 6.40
CA THR A 96 -26.89 49.18 5.27
C THR A 96 -25.43 48.77 5.10
N ASP A 97 -24.51 49.69 5.38
CA ASP A 97 -23.06 49.44 5.29
C ASP A 97 -22.59 48.45 6.39
N SER A 98 -23.13 48.58 7.60
CA SER A 98 -22.73 47.69 8.70
C SER A 98 -23.21 46.23 8.52
N ARG A 99 -24.32 45.99 7.82
CA ARG A 99 -24.83 44.65 7.54
C ARG A 99 -24.02 43.99 6.44
N ARG A 100 -23.65 44.73 5.39
CA ARG A 100 -22.79 44.26 4.29
C ARG A 100 -21.41 43.89 4.81
N GLN A 101 -20.84 44.70 5.68
CA GLN A 101 -19.53 44.49 6.28
C GLN A 101 -19.52 43.24 7.21
N ARG A 102 -20.62 42.98 7.96
CA ARG A 102 -20.77 41.77 8.78
C ARG A 102 -20.82 40.49 7.92
N VAL A 103 -21.52 40.49 6.78
CA VAL A 103 -21.58 39.35 5.85
C VAL A 103 -20.22 39.10 5.22
N GLN A 104 -19.52 40.14 4.76
CA GLN A 104 -18.18 40.03 4.21
C GLN A 104 -17.19 39.48 5.24
N ASN A 105 -17.20 40.02 6.45
CA ASN A 105 -16.34 39.53 7.54
C ASN A 105 -16.68 38.07 7.90
N GLY A 106 -17.95 37.67 7.92
CA GLY A 106 -18.37 36.30 8.14
C GLY A 106 -17.88 35.35 7.09
N LEU A 107 -17.90 35.74 5.80
CA LEU A 107 -17.35 34.95 4.70
C LEU A 107 -15.84 34.81 4.82
N VAL A 108 -15.10 35.86 5.16
CA VAL A 108 -13.64 35.78 5.36
C VAL A 108 -13.30 34.86 6.52
N ILE A 109 -14.02 34.99 7.66
CA ILE A 109 -13.81 34.10 8.82
C ILE A 109 -14.08 32.63 8.41
N ALA A 110 -15.18 32.35 7.71
CA ALA A 110 -15.50 31.01 7.24
C ALA A 110 -14.43 30.46 6.30
N GLN A 111 -13.94 31.29 5.36
CA GLN A 111 -12.88 30.91 4.43
C GLN A 111 -11.57 30.56 5.15
N VAL A 112 -11.15 31.40 6.09
CA VAL A 112 -9.95 31.18 6.91
C VAL A 112 -10.12 29.91 7.76
N ALA A 113 -11.28 29.71 8.38
CA ALA A 113 -11.56 28.52 9.18
C ALA A 113 -11.48 27.24 8.33
N VAL A 114 -12.14 27.19 7.17
CA VAL A 114 -12.10 26.04 6.25
C VAL A 114 -10.67 25.79 5.76
N SER A 115 -9.97 26.84 5.34
CA SER A 115 -8.57 26.72 4.89
C SER A 115 -7.66 26.17 5.99
N THR A 116 -7.85 26.61 7.24
CA THR A 116 -7.08 26.13 8.39
C THR A 116 -7.39 24.65 8.67
N ILE A 117 -8.65 24.23 8.62
CA ILE A 117 -9.06 22.82 8.80
C ILE A 117 -8.43 21.95 7.72
N LEU A 118 -8.50 22.39 6.46
CA LEU A 118 -7.90 21.66 5.34
C LEU A 118 -6.38 21.55 5.48
N LEU A 119 -5.71 22.62 5.91
CA LEU A 119 -4.26 22.62 6.13
C LEU A 119 -3.84 21.65 7.23
N ILE A 120 -4.57 21.67 8.35
CA ILE A 120 -4.35 20.73 9.46
C ILE A 120 -4.58 19.28 8.98
N GLY A 121 -5.69 19.05 8.27
CA GLY A 121 -6.00 17.74 7.69
C GLY A 121 -4.92 17.23 6.74
N ALA A 122 -4.45 18.09 5.83
CA ALA A 122 -3.35 17.77 4.93
C ALA A 122 -2.04 17.49 5.68
N GLY A 123 -1.72 18.28 6.70
CA GLY A 123 -0.54 18.06 7.55
C GLY A 123 -0.58 16.73 8.31
N LEU A 124 -1.75 16.34 8.83
CA LEU A 124 -1.94 15.06 9.50
C LEU A 124 -1.81 13.89 8.51
N LEU A 125 -2.37 14.01 7.31
CA LEU A 125 -2.23 12.99 6.26
C LEU A 125 -0.77 12.82 5.82
N LEU A 126 -0.05 13.92 5.60
CA LEU A 126 1.37 13.88 5.26
C LEU A 126 2.20 13.25 6.37
N LYS A 127 1.93 13.60 7.64
CA LYS A 127 2.59 12.99 8.79
C LYS A 127 2.31 11.48 8.87
N SER A 128 1.04 11.08 8.70
CA SER A 128 0.63 9.67 8.70
C SER A 128 1.33 8.89 7.57
N PHE A 129 1.38 9.46 6.37
CA PHE A 129 2.06 8.87 5.22
C PHE A 129 3.57 8.73 5.47
N ALA A 130 4.23 9.79 5.96
CA ALA A 130 5.65 9.74 6.29
C ALA A 130 5.96 8.67 7.37
N THR A 131 5.08 8.54 8.37
CA THR A 131 5.22 7.50 9.40
C THR A 131 5.09 6.10 8.80
N LEU A 132 4.13 5.89 7.88
CA LEU A 132 3.95 4.60 7.20
C LEU A 132 5.16 4.24 6.34
N MET A 133 5.73 5.22 5.63
CA MET A 133 6.93 5.01 4.80
C MET A 133 8.21 4.78 5.61
N ALA A 134 8.25 5.23 6.86
CA ALA A 134 9.40 5.05 7.76
C ALA A 134 9.36 3.72 8.54
N VAL A 135 8.27 2.94 8.41
CA VAL A 135 8.17 1.65 9.10
C VAL A 135 9.10 0.65 8.44
N ASP A 136 9.99 0.06 9.25
CA ASP A 136 10.83 -1.04 8.81
C ASP A 136 9.97 -2.25 8.43
N SER A 137 10.10 -2.70 7.19
CA SER A 137 9.40 -3.88 6.67
C SER A 137 10.00 -5.20 7.17
N GLY A 138 11.18 -5.16 7.77
CA GLY A 138 11.94 -6.34 8.21
C GLY A 138 12.66 -7.06 7.07
N PHE A 139 12.67 -6.49 5.87
CA PHE A 139 13.42 -6.98 4.72
C PHE A 139 13.89 -5.83 3.84
N ASP A 140 14.97 -6.05 3.09
CA ASP A 140 15.57 -5.02 2.25
C ASP A 140 14.91 -4.99 0.87
N THR A 141 14.29 -3.87 0.53
CA THR A 141 13.61 -3.63 -0.76
C THR A 141 14.50 -2.97 -1.81
N LYS A 142 15.73 -2.55 -1.46
CA LYS A 142 16.61 -1.81 -2.37
C LYS A 142 17.12 -2.73 -3.48
N ASN A 143 17.07 -2.23 -4.71
CA ASN A 143 17.55 -2.94 -5.90
C ASN A 143 16.99 -4.37 -6.05
N LEU A 144 15.76 -4.60 -5.59
CA LEU A 144 15.05 -5.86 -5.69
C LEU A 144 14.01 -5.77 -6.82
N MET A 145 14.23 -6.48 -7.90
CA MET A 145 13.23 -6.67 -8.97
C MET A 145 12.40 -7.90 -8.65
N THR A 146 11.10 -7.85 -8.90
CA THR A 146 10.20 -8.97 -8.61
C THR A 146 9.35 -9.34 -9.81
N ALA A 147 9.16 -10.64 -10.03
CA ALA A 147 8.28 -11.17 -11.06
C ALA A 147 7.47 -12.35 -10.52
N ASP A 148 6.20 -12.45 -10.95
CA ASP A 148 5.37 -13.63 -10.68
C ASP A 148 5.49 -14.59 -11.85
N ILE A 149 5.79 -15.83 -11.56
CA ILE A 149 5.95 -16.90 -12.56
C ILE A 149 4.94 -17.99 -12.25
N GLN A 150 4.07 -18.25 -13.21
CA GLN A 150 3.12 -19.34 -13.16
C GLN A 150 3.42 -20.31 -14.29
N ILE A 151 3.73 -21.56 -13.92
CA ILE A 151 3.96 -22.62 -14.90
C ILE A 151 2.65 -23.34 -15.24
N ALA A 152 2.56 -23.80 -16.50
CA ALA A 152 1.36 -24.48 -16.98
C ALA A 152 1.21 -25.87 -16.34
N SER A 153 0.03 -26.14 -15.77
CA SER A 153 -0.23 -27.39 -15.04
C SER A 153 -0.23 -28.64 -15.92
N ASP A 154 -0.51 -28.49 -17.22
CA ASP A 154 -0.54 -29.58 -18.20
C ASP A 154 0.86 -30.03 -18.63
N LYS A 155 1.86 -29.17 -18.51
CA LYS A 155 3.25 -29.46 -18.85
C LYS A 155 4.08 -29.95 -17.66
N TYR A 156 3.77 -29.48 -16.46
CA TYR A 156 4.49 -29.76 -15.21
C TYR A 156 3.60 -30.56 -14.25
N LEU A 157 3.31 -31.83 -14.63
CA LEU A 157 2.41 -32.71 -13.89
C LEU A 157 3.04 -33.20 -12.59
N ASP A 158 4.33 -33.49 -12.61
CA ASP A 158 5.04 -34.06 -11.47
C ASP A 158 5.75 -32.98 -10.65
N ASP A 159 5.75 -33.14 -9.34
CA ASP A 159 6.40 -32.26 -8.40
C ASP A 159 7.92 -32.13 -8.65
N SER A 160 8.57 -33.22 -9.06
CA SER A 160 9.98 -33.21 -9.44
C SER A 160 10.28 -32.27 -10.62
N GLN A 161 9.38 -32.20 -11.61
CA GLN A 161 9.53 -31.29 -12.75
C GLN A 161 9.38 -29.82 -12.34
N ARG A 162 8.48 -29.53 -11.40
CA ARG A 162 8.28 -28.18 -10.83
C ARG A 162 9.51 -27.75 -10.05
N VAL A 163 10.03 -28.63 -9.19
CA VAL A 163 11.26 -28.38 -8.43
C VAL A 163 12.43 -28.10 -9.37
N LEU A 164 12.62 -28.95 -10.40
CA LEU A 164 13.70 -28.79 -11.37
C LEU A 164 13.59 -27.44 -12.11
N PHE A 165 12.37 -27.07 -12.53
CA PHE A 165 12.15 -25.81 -13.25
C PHE A 165 12.58 -24.61 -12.42
N PHE A 166 12.05 -24.47 -11.19
CA PHE A 166 12.33 -23.27 -10.38
C PHE A 166 13.76 -23.26 -9.84
N SER A 167 14.37 -24.44 -9.56
CA SER A 167 15.78 -24.52 -9.18
C SER A 167 16.71 -24.11 -10.34
N SER A 168 16.44 -24.61 -11.55
CA SER A 168 17.22 -24.22 -12.74
C SER A 168 17.01 -22.74 -13.09
N LEU A 169 15.81 -22.22 -12.88
CA LEU A 169 15.54 -20.80 -13.06
C LEU A 169 16.37 -19.95 -12.09
N GLN A 170 16.40 -20.33 -10.81
CA GLN A 170 17.22 -19.64 -9.81
C GLN A 170 18.70 -19.65 -10.22
N GLU A 171 19.27 -20.82 -10.54
CA GLU A 171 20.65 -20.97 -10.98
C GLU A 171 20.98 -20.10 -12.21
N ASN A 172 20.09 -20.07 -13.21
CA ASN A 172 20.28 -19.27 -14.41
C ASN A 172 20.24 -17.77 -14.11
N LEU A 173 19.37 -17.32 -13.21
CA LEU A 173 19.30 -15.91 -12.80
C LEU A 173 20.52 -15.50 -11.98
N GLU A 174 21.02 -16.36 -11.08
CA GLU A 174 22.25 -16.12 -10.32
C GLU A 174 23.49 -16.06 -11.21
N ALA A 175 23.48 -16.71 -12.36
CA ALA A 175 24.58 -16.67 -13.34
C ALA A 175 24.63 -15.35 -14.15
N ILE A 176 23.60 -14.50 -14.09
CA ILE A 176 23.56 -13.23 -14.84
C ILE A 176 24.54 -12.23 -14.20
N PRO A 177 25.45 -11.64 -14.97
CA PRO A 177 26.36 -10.61 -14.46
C PRO A 177 25.60 -9.42 -13.85
N GLY A 178 25.92 -9.05 -12.60
CA GLY A 178 25.27 -7.96 -11.88
C GLY A 178 24.13 -8.40 -10.98
N VAL A 179 23.71 -9.66 -11.01
CA VAL A 179 22.83 -10.25 -10.00
C VAL A 179 23.67 -10.64 -8.78
N SER A 180 23.24 -10.24 -7.60
CA SER A 180 23.91 -10.61 -6.34
C SER A 180 23.25 -11.79 -5.66
N ASP A 181 21.93 -11.84 -5.65
CA ASP A 181 21.14 -12.87 -4.97
C ASP A 181 19.78 -13.04 -5.65
N VAL A 182 19.22 -14.25 -5.56
CA VAL A 182 17.88 -14.57 -6.08
C VAL A 182 17.02 -15.18 -4.99
N ALA A 183 15.88 -14.58 -4.74
CA ALA A 183 14.85 -15.08 -3.84
C ALA A 183 13.73 -15.76 -4.65
N VAL A 184 13.35 -16.98 -4.27
CA VAL A 184 12.18 -17.65 -4.85
C VAL A 184 11.24 -18.07 -3.74
N VAL A 185 10.00 -17.62 -3.80
CA VAL A 185 8.97 -17.82 -2.76
C VAL A 185 7.60 -17.93 -3.41
N ASN A 186 6.68 -18.68 -2.80
CA ASN A 186 5.32 -18.79 -3.33
C ASN A 186 4.54 -17.45 -3.28
N GLN A 187 4.86 -16.59 -2.33
CA GLN A 187 4.20 -15.28 -2.15
C GLN A 187 5.13 -14.28 -1.50
N LEU A 188 5.33 -13.13 -2.15
CA LEU A 188 6.11 -12.03 -1.59
C LEU A 188 5.38 -11.36 -0.42
N PRO A 189 6.13 -10.88 0.59
CA PRO A 189 5.58 -10.06 1.66
C PRO A 189 4.87 -8.80 1.10
N ILE A 190 3.88 -8.27 1.85
CA ILE A 190 3.12 -7.04 1.56
C ILE A 190 2.18 -7.17 0.35
N ARG A 191 2.60 -7.82 -0.72
CA ARG A 191 1.83 -7.91 -1.96
C ARG A 191 0.62 -8.82 -1.85
N ASN A 192 0.80 -9.96 -1.18
CA ASN A 192 -0.27 -10.91 -0.88
C ASN A 192 -0.01 -11.53 0.50
N PRO A 193 -0.91 -11.38 1.49
CA PRO A 193 -0.74 -11.99 2.80
C PRO A 193 -0.63 -13.52 2.73
N GLY A 194 -1.23 -14.13 1.69
CA GLY A 194 -1.11 -15.54 1.43
C GLY A 194 -1.99 -16.44 2.30
N ASN A 195 -1.71 -17.73 2.23
CA ASN A 195 -2.44 -18.73 2.99
C ASN A 195 -2.03 -18.68 4.46
N ASN A 196 -3.02 -18.81 5.33
CA ASN A 196 -2.85 -18.86 6.76
C ASN A 196 -3.34 -20.23 7.26
N TYR A 197 -2.45 -21.00 7.90
CA TYR A 197 -2.74 -22.32 8.41
C TYR A 197 -2.73 -22.30 9.93
N LEU A 198 -3.60 -23.10 10.53
CA LEU A 198 -3.62 -23.26 11.98
C LEU A 198 -2.45 -24.16 12.42
N VAL A 199 -1.68 -23.71 13.41
CA VAL A 199 -0.50 -24.38 13.91
C VAL A 199 -0.53 -24.52 15.43
N HIS A 200 0.19 -25.50 15.93
CA HIS A 200 0.45 -25.67 17.38
C HIS A 200 1.74 -26.47 17.59
N ALA A 201 2.37 -26.29 18.73
CA ALA A 201 3.47 -27.16 19.16
C ALA A 201 2.94 -28.58 19.35
N THR A 202 3.57 -29.57 18.72
CA THR A 202 3.09 -30.98 18.74
C THR A 202 2.96 -31.53 20.13
N GLU A 203 3.88 -31.19 21.06
CA GLU A 203 3.86 -31.65 22.46
C GLU A 203 2.80 -30.93 23.32
N ARG A 204 2.23 -29.82 22.82
CA ARG A 204 1.21 -29.02 23.52
C ARG A 204 0.00 -28.78 22.64
N PRO A 205 -0.73 -29.82 22.25
CA PRO A 205 -1.94 -29.62 21.46
C PRO A 205 -2.96 -28.82 22.30
N PRO A 206 -3.62 -27.81 21.69
CA PRO A 206 -4.67 -27.09 22.40
C PRO A 206 -5.90 -27.96 22.58
N ASP A 207 -6.64 -27.72 23.68
CA ASP A 207 -7.85 -28.48 24.03
C ASP A 207 -8.97 -28.36 22.99
N ASP A 208 -8.98 -27.25 22.23
CA ASP A 208 -9.97 -27.01 21.18
C ASP A 208 -9.32 -26.31 19.96
N LEU A 209 -10.12 -26.16 18.90
CA LEU A 209 -9.68 -25.46 17.67
C LEU A 209 -9.41 -23.97 17.89
N HIS A 210 -10.00 -23.35 18.92
CA HIS A 210 -9.82 -21.92 19.22
C HIS A 210 -8.45 -21.62 19.83
N GLY A 211 -7.80 -22.62 20.44
CA GLY A 211 -6.43 -22.50 20.94
C GLY A 211 -5.36 -22.57 19.85
N ARG A 212 -5.72 -22.96 18.63
CA ARG A 212 -4.78 -22.98 17.50
C ARG A 212 -4.58 -21.57 16.95
N LYS A 213 -3.33 -21.27 16.62
CA LYS A 213 -2.94 -19.96 16.11
C LYS A 213 -2.68 -20.03 14.61
N GLY A 214 -3.02 -18.96 13.89
CA GLY A 214 -2.78 -18.88 12.45
C GLY A 214 -1.37 -18.40 12.14
N ALA A 215 -0.65 -19.12 11.26
CA ALA A 215 0.65 -18.75 10.75
C ALA A 215 0.66 -18.67 9.23
N PHE A 216 1.36 -17.68 8.67
CA PHE A 216 1.55 -17.58 7.23
C PHE A 216 2.43 -18.71 6.72
N TRP A 217 1.95 -19.38 5.68
CA TRP A 217 2.66 -20.43 4.99
C TRP A 217 3.48 -19.86 3.82
N ARG A 218 4.78 -20.09 3.83
CA ARG A 218 5.69 -19.72 2.74
C ARG A 218 6.50 -20.94 2.32
N THR A 219 6.49 -21.25 1.02
CA THR A 219 7.43 -22.20 0.43
C THR A 219 8.53 -21.42 -0.28
N ILE A 220 9.79 -21.75 0.05
CA ILE A 220 10.95 -21.00 -0.42
C ILE A 220 12.04 -21.93 -0.95
N LEU A 221 12.84 -21.44 -1.89
CA LEU A 221 14.10 -22.07 -2.28
C LEU A 221 15.25 -21.61 -1.38
N PRO A 222 16.35 -22.37 -1.29
CA PRO A 222 17.55 -21.95 -0.58
C PRO A 222 18.03 -20.55 -1.01
N GLY A 223 18.61 -19.80 -0.08
CA GLY A 223 19.06 -18.42 -0.36
C GLY A 223 18.03 -17.32 -0.16
N TYR A 224 16.73 -17.66 -0.01
CA TYR A 224 15.64 -16.68 0.13
C TYR A 224 15.91 -15.64 1.23
N PHE A 225 16.30 -16.05 2.43
CA PHE A 225 16.51 -15.12 3.55
C PHE A 225 17.65 -14.14 3.27
N THR A 226 18.76 -14.62 2.68
CA THR A 226 19.89 -13.79 2.28
C THR A 226 19.48 -12.78 1.20
N ALA A 227 18.82 -13.26 0.16
CA ALA A 227 18.37 -12.41 -0.95
C ALA A 227 17.36 -11.33 -0.49
N MET A 228 16.51 -11.65 0.50
CA MET A 228 15.56 -10.70 1.09
C MET A 228 16.15 -9.84 2.21
N GLY A 229 17.37 -10.11 2.66
CA GLY A 229 17.99 -9.41 3.79
C GLY A 229 17.31 -9.71 5.14
N ILE A 230 16.69 -10.89 5.27
CA ILE A 230 16.04 -11.34 6.51
C ILE A 230 17.09 -11.99 7.39
N PRO A 231 17.33 -11.50 8.63
CA PRO A 231 18.36 -12.05 9.48
C PRO A 231 17.98 -13.45 10.02
N LEU A 232 18.91 -14.39 9.92
CA LEU A 232 18.84 -15.66 10.65
C LEU A 232 19.27 -15.41 12.10
N LEU A 233 18.38 -15.65 13.05
CA LEU A 233 18.61 -15.41 14.48
C LEU A 233 19.20 -16.63 15.16
N HIS A 234 18.66 -17.83 14.88
CA HIS A 234 19.10 -19.10 15.47
C HIS A 234 19.01 -20.22 14.43
N GLY A 235 19.84 -21.24 14.60
CA GLY A 235 19.81 -22.44 13.76
C GLY A 235 20.34 -22.22 12.33
N ARG A 236 19.66 -22.81 11.35
CA ARG A 236 20.01 -22.72 9.92
C ARG A 236 18.81 -22.35 9.04
N GLY A 237 19.09 -21.88 7.85
CA GLY A 237 18.09 -21.69 6.81
C GLY A 237 17.71 -23.01 6.12
N ILE A 238 16.91 -22.89 5.05
CA ILE A 238 16.58 -24.02 4.17
C ILE A 238 17.76 -24.24 3.22
N GLU A 239 18.13 -25.52 3.06
CA GLU A 239 19.28 -25.96 2.27
C GLU A 239 18.84 -26.91 1.15
N SER A 240 19.71 -27.12 0.17
CA SER A 240 19.45 -28.04 -0.96
C SER A 240 19.34 -29.51 -0.53
N SER A 241 19.77 -29.85 0.68
CA SER A 241 19.60 -31.17 1.30
C SER A 241 18.18 -31.44 1.80
N ASP A 242 17.35 -30.40 1.98
CA ASP A 242 15.98 -30.52 2.52
C ASP A 242 14.99 -30.93 1.39
N ARG A 243 15.20 -32.13 0.83
CA ARG A 243 14.46 -32.69 -0.30
C ARG A 243 13.16 -33.36 0.13
N ALA A 244 12.35 -33.76 -0.85
CA ALA A 244 11.07 -34.42 -0.63
C ALA A 244 11.15 -35.73 0.16
N ASP A 245 12.29 -36.44 0.09
CA ASP A 245 12.57 -37.68 0.80
C ASP A 245 13.24 -37.46 2.18
N ALA A 246 13.58 -36.23 2.54
CA ALA A 246 14.12 -35.85 3.84
C ALA A 246 13.00 -35.66 4.89
N PRO A 247 13.34 -35.67 6.19
CA PRO A 247 12.37 -35.29 7.24
C PRO A 247 11.76 -33.92 6.96
N TYR A 248 10.48 -33.75 7.30
CA TYR A 248 9.81 -32.46 7.16
C TYR A 248 10.40 -31.45 8.14
N ILE A 249 10.84 -30.32 7.60
CA ILE A 249 11.44 -29.23 8.37
C ILE A 249 10.75 -27.92 8.09
N MET A 250 10.88 -26.98 9.03
CA MET A 250 10.48 -25.59 8.84
C MET A 250 11.47 -24.63 9.49
N VAL A 251 11.51 -23.43 8.95
CA VAL A 251 12.07 -22.24 9.59
C VAL A 251 10.91 -21.39 10.04
N ILE A 252 10.95 -20.84 11.25
CA ILE A 252 9.89 -20.01 11.80
C ILE A 252 10.39 -18.58 12.06
N ASN A 253 9.49 -17.61 12.10
CA ASN A 253 9.86 -16.26 12.51
C ASN A 253 9.88 -16.11 14.05
N GLU A 254 10.50 -15.03 14.54
CA GLU A 254 10.65 -14.75 15.96
C GLU A 254 9.30 -14.73 16.70
N THR A 255 8.29 -14.07 16.13
CA THR A 255 6.93 -14.07 16.69
C THR A 255 6.38 -15.49 16.87
N MET A 256 6.57 -16.39 15.90
CA MET A 256 6.09 -17.77 16.02
C MET A 256 6.87 -18.55 17.07
N ALA A 257 8.19 -18.34 17.18
CA ALA A 257 9.01 -18.94 18.21
C ALA A 257 8.54 -18.56 19.61
N LEU A 258 8.32 -17.27 19.86
CA LEU A 258 7.84 -16.76 21.15
C LEU A 258 6.42 -17.24 21.50
N GLU A 259 5.55 -17.35 20.49
CA GLU A 259 4.14 -17.71 20.67
C GLU A 259 3.91 -19.21 20.91
N LEU A 260 4.71 -20.08 20.26
CA LEU A 260 4.57 -21.53 20.38
C LEU A 260 5.49 -22.12 21.46
N PHE A 261 6.64 -21.50 21.68
CA PHE A 261 7.69 -22.02 22.56
C PHE A 261 8.15 -20.97 23.60
N PRO A 262 7.21 -20.39 24.39
CA PRO A 262 7.60 -19.41 25.41
C PRO A 262 8.58 -20.03 26.38
N ASP A 263 9.70 -19.35 26.62
CA ASP A 263 10.75 -19.76 27.55
C ASP A 263 11.47 -21.08 27.19
N GLN A 264 11.39 -21.53 25.93
CA GLN A 264 12.05 -22.76 25.45
C GLN A 264 12.85 -22.47 24.17
N ASP A 265 13.90 -23.29 23.95
CA ASP A 265 14.57 -23.26 22.63
C ASP A 265 13.65 -23.89 21.59
N PRO A 266 13.27 -23.15 20.53
CA PRO A 266 12.41 -23.67 19.48
C PRO A 266 13.13 -24.67 18.55
N LEU A 267 14.47 -24.68 18.51
CA LEU A 267 15.22 -25.59 17.64
C LEU A 267 15.02 -27.05 18.02
N GLY A 268 14.76 -27.90 17.02
CA GLY A 268 14.47 -29.32 17.20
C GLY A 268 13.06 -29.61 17.73
N GLN A 269 12.25 -28.59 18.04
CA GLN A 269 10.86 -28.78 18.44
C GLN A 269 9.97 -29.10 17.23
N LEU A 270 8.89 -29.81 17.48
CA LEU A 270 7.94 -30.25 16.47
C LEU A 270 6.70 -29.35 16.44
N VAL A 271 6.30 -28.93 15.25
CA VAL A 271 5.09 -28.14 14.99
C VAL A 271 4.14 -28.94 14.11
N THR A 272 2.89 -29.07 14.54
CA THR A 272 1.80 -29.65 13.73
C THR A 272 1.07 -28.53 12.99
N VAL A 273 0.92 -28.70 11.67
CA VAL A 273 0.14 -27.84 10.79
C VAL A 273 -1.18 -28.53 10.47
N SER A 274 -2.28 -27.81 10.57
CA SER A 274 -3.60 -28.37 10.29
C SER A 274 -3.76 -28.71 8.82
N GLY A 275 -4.06 -29.97 8.55
CA GLY A 275 -4.21 -30.49 7.18
C GLY A 275 -3.03 -31.33 6.69
N ASP A 276 -1.91 -31.33 7.41
CA ASP A 276 -0.76 -32.15 7.09
C ASP A 276 -0.70 -33.41 7.97
N ASP A 277 -0.20 -34.50 7.40
CA ASP A 277 -0.17 -35.81 8.05
C ASP A 277 0.99 -35.98 9.05
N ALA A 278 2.05 -35.19 8.93
CA ALA A 278 3.25 -35.28 9.74
C ALA A 278 3.65 -33.91 10.33
N PRO A 279 4.26 -33.89 11.52
CA PRO A 279 4.79 -32.67 12.10
C PRO A 279 6.10 -32.26 11.41
N TYR A 280 6.43 -30.98 11.55
CA TYR A 280 7.64 -30.34 11.02
C TYR A 280 8.63 -30.06 12.17
N GLU A 281 9.89 -30.37 11.96
CA GLU A 281 10.96 -29.97 12.88
C GLU A 281 11.40 -28.54 12.61
N VAL A 282 11.49 -27.73 13.66
CA VAL A 282 12.03 -26.37 13.59
C VAL A 282 13.54 -26.42 13.52
N VAL A 283 14.12 -26.03 12.38
CA VAL A 283 15.58 -26.04 12.15
C VAL A 283 16.21 -24.64 12.25
N GLY A 284 15.39 -23.59 12.23
CA GLY A 284 15.89 -22.23 12.31
C GLY A 284 14.82 -21.21 12.71
N VAL A 285 15.29 -20.09 13.22
CA VAL A 285 14.48 -18.93 13.57
C VAL A 285 15.03 -17.72 12.83
N VAL A 286 14.15 -16.98 12.13
CA VAL A 286 14.48 -15.76 11.38
C VAL A 286 13.77 -14.56 12.00
N GLY A 287 14.29 -13.38 11.69
CA GLY A 287 13.66 -12.12 12.06
C GLY A 287 12.26 -11.96 11.49
N ASP A 288 11.45 -11.18 12.17
CA ASP A 288 10.09 -10.88 11.75
C ASP A 288 10.05 -9.98 10.53
N ILE A 289 9.13 -10.27 9.61
CA ILE A 289 8.78 -9.40 8.49
C ILE A 289 7.31 -8.99 8.56
N ARG A 290 6.99 -7.82 8.01
CA ARG A 290 5.61 -7.31 7.95
C ARG A 290 4.91 -7.83 6.70
N ASN A 291 4.30 -9.00 6.80
CA ASN A 291 3.60 -9.64 5.68
C ASN A 291 2.35 -8.88 5.19
N GLU A 292 1.68 -8.14 6.05
CA GLU A 292 0.43 -7.41 5.75
C GLU A 292 0.63 -5.89 5.72
N GLY A 293 1.89 -5.40 5.68
CA GLY A 293 2.25 -3.98 5.67
C GLY A 293 2.30 -3.34 7.06
N ALA A 294 2.60 -2.04 7.08
CA ALA A 294 2.93 -1.28 8.29
C ALA A 294 1.79 -1.15 9.31
N LYS A 295 0.55 -1.37 8.90
CA LYS A 295 -0.64 -1.18 9.75
C LYS A 295 -0.87 -2.33 10.72
N TYR A 296 -0.42 -3.53 10.38
CA TYR A 296 -0.70 -4.73 11.15
C TYR A 296 0.47 -5.10 12.04
N SER A 297 0.17 -5.71 13.20
CA SER A 297 1.18 -6.31 14.07
C SER A 297 1.90 -7.45 13.36
N GLN A 298 3.11 -7.74 13.79
CA GLN A 298 3.84 -8.94 13.35
C GLN A 298 3.00 -10.18 13.64
N ARG A 299 3.01 -11.12 12.70
CA ARG A 299 2.26 -12.36 12.77
C ARG A 299 3.19 -13.55 12.62
N MET A 300 2.76 -14.67 13.16
CA MET A 300 3.45 -15.93 12.97
C MET A 300 3.60 -16.26 11.49
N ALA A 301 4.80 -16.68 11.11
CA ALA A 301 5.13 -17.11 9.76
C ALA A 301 6.04 -18.33 9.81
N MET A 302 5.79 -19.28 8.91
CA MET A 302 6.59 -20.47 8.71
C MET A 302 7.07 -20.53 7.27
N TYR A 303 8.30 -20.97 7.11
CA TYR A 303 8.98 -21.11 5.84
C TYR A 303 9.37 -22.57 5.66
N LEU A 304 8.94 -23.16 4.54
CA LEU A 304 9.11 -24.57 4.24
C LEU A 304 9.93 -24.74 2.96
N PRO A 305 10.69 -25.84 2.83
CA PRO A 305 11.39 -26.13 1.60
C PRO A 305 10.42 -26.30 0.43
N TYR A 306 10.64 -25.55 -0.65
CA TYR A 306 9.89 -25.72 -1.90
C TYR A 306 9.98 -27.17 -2.42
N MET A 307 11.10 -27.82 -2.19
CA MET A 307 11.33 -29.21 -2.61
C MET A 307 10.38 -30.21 -1.92
N GLN A 308 9.85 -29.86 -0.73
CA GLN A 308 8.86 -30.66 -0.01
C GLN A 308 7.42 -30.27 -0.36
N HIS A 309 7.20 -29.02 -0.77
CA HIS A 309 5.86 -28.47 -1.04
C HIS A 309 5.85 -27.68 -2.37
N PRO A 310 6.08 -28.33 -3.52
CA PRO A 310 6.14 -27.64 -4.80
C PRO A 310 4.76 -27.11 -5.24
N THR A 311 4.75 -25.87 -5.74
CA THR A 311 3.58 -25.18 -6.25
C THR A 311 3.79 -24.77 -7.72
N LEU A 312 2.69 -24.47 -8.42
CA LEU A 312 2.74 -24.02 -9.83
C LEU A 312 3.07 -22.53 -9.99
N THR A 313 2.90 -21.76 -8.93
CA THR A 313 3.10 -20.31 -8.94
C THR A 313 4.14 -19.93 -7.89
N MET A 314 5.18 -19.26 -8.32
CA MET A 314 6.23 -18.70 -7.48
C MET A 314 6.52 -17.26 -7.87
N CYS A 315 6.91 -16.47 -6.89
CA CYS A 315 7.44 -15.13 -7.08
C CYS A 315 8.96 -15.21 -7.02
N VAL A 316 9.61 -14.55 -7.96
CA VAL A 316 11.07 -14.45 -8.02
C VAL A 316 11.47 -13.02 -7.70
N GLY A 317 12.38 -12.85 -6.75
CA GLY A 317 13.03 -11.59 -6.42
C GLY A 317 14.49 -11.64 -6.84
N VAL A 318 14.93 -10.75 -7.71
CA VAL A 318 16.32 -10.65 -8.16
C VAL A 318 16.95 -9.39 -7.57
N ARG A 319 17.97 -9.58 -6.75
CA ARG A 319 18.74 -8.48 -6.19
C ARG A 319 19.91 -8.15 -7.12
N THR A 320 20.06 -6.88 -7.44
CA THR A 320 21.10 -6.42 -8.35
C THR A 320 22.09 -5.49 -7.64
N ALA A 321 23.36 -5.59 -7.99
CA ALA A 321 24.40 -4.68 -7.51
C ALA A 321 24.39 -3.32 -8.26
N ILE A 322 23.68 -3.24 -9.40
CA ILE A 322 23.58 -2.08 -10.28
C ILE A 322 22.11 -1.65 -10.32
N ASP A 323 21.87 -0.41 -10.74
CA ASP A 323 20.49 0.12 -10.84
C ASP A 323 19.61 -0.84 -11.68
N SER A 324 18.55 -1.34 -11.05
CA SER A 324 17.67 -2.39 -11.57
C SER A 324 17.03 -2.09 -12.93
N VAL A 325 16.88 -0.81 -13.27
CA VAL A 325 16.28 -0.37 -14.55
C VAL A 325 17.15 -0.72 -15.76
N SER A 326 18.47 -0.76 -15.61
CA SER A 326 19.39 -1.08 -16.72
C SER A 326 19.45 -2.59 -17.03
N LEU A 327 19.19 -3.44 -16.06
CA LEU A 327 19.22 -4.90 -16.23
C LEU A 327 17.87 -5.45 -16.77
N ALA A 328 16.76 -4.78 -16.52
CA ALA A 328 15.44 -5.20 -16.97
C ALA A 328 15.32 -5.33 -18.52
N ALA A 329 16.23 -4.73 -19.27
CA ALA A 329 16.25 -4.80 -20.72
C ALA A 329 17.03 -6.03 -21.27
N GLU A 330 17.83 -6.70 -20.42
CA GLU A 330 18.65 -7.86 -20.79
C GLU A 330 18.05 -9.20 -20.30
N MET A 331 17.06 -9.13 -19.41
CA MET A 331 16.29 -10.29 -18.91
C MET A 331 15.05 -10.56 -19.76
#